data_f6677d069635e3bd8c60e83d9181983e
#
_entry.id   f6677d069635e3bd8c60e83d9181983e
#
_cell.length_a   1.000
_cell.length_b   1.000
_cell.length_c   1.000
_cell.angle_alpha   90.00
_cell.angle_beta   90.00
_cell.angle_gamma   90.00
#
_symmetry.space_group_name_H-M   'P 1'
#
loop_
_entity.id
_entity.type
_entity.pdbx_description
1 polymer ?
#
loop_
_entity_poly.entity_id
_entity_poly.type
_entity_poly.pdbx_seq_one_letter_code
_entity_poly.pdbx_strand_id
1 'polypeptide(L)'
;MSNTNYVILTVASVDFSYRETMARLMSSYSKDLIDNAGAKGTRFGSIGTGDHAGSLIFIQFYDDLTGYQKALEIQSKSSVFKEIMDSGKANIYLRNISTSLPTKFEQSSEHPKYIVLTRAEAAMSDKDKFLNCINDTAFCFKDNGALTLRFGNLLTGSNVGNYLLGVGYPSMEAIEKTYDQLLAHSSYKELMTFAKVNMRNIIKIL
;
A
#
# COMPACT_ATOMS: atom_id res chain seq x y z
N MET A 1 9.79 -16.10 4.71
CA MET A 1 8.64 -15.16 4.62
C MET A 1 7.89 -15.47 3.35
N SER A 2 6.54 -15.59 3.39
CA SER A 2 5.74 -15.86 2.20
C SER A 2 5.82 -14.65 1.26
N ASN A 3 6.13 -14.91 -0.01
CA ASN A 3 6.11 -13.87 -1.04
C ASN A 3 4.65 -13.46 -1.28
N THR A 4 4.26 -12.30 -0.77
CA THR A 4 2.97 -11.70 -1.13
C THR A 4 3.02 -11.26 -2.58
N ASN A 5 2.16 -11.84 -3.43
CA ASN A 5 2.15 -11.56 -4.87
C ASN A 5 1.13 -10.50 -5.28
N TYR A 6 0.12 -10.26 -4.43
CA TYR A 6 -0.96 -9.31 -4.71
C TYR A 6 -1.24 -8.41 -3.53
N VAL A 7 -1.48 -7.14 -3.82
CA VAL A 7 -1.86 -6.11 -2.86
C VAL A 7 -3.17 -5.49 -3.31
N ILE A 8 -4.16 -5.49 -2.42
CA ILE A 8 -5.46 -4.86 -2.66
C ILE A 8 -5.52 -3.57 -1.85
N LEU A 9 -5.76 -2.47 -2.53
CA LEU A 9 -5.90 -1.15 -1.92
C LEU A 9 -7.34 -0.68 -2.04
N THR A 10 -7.98 -0.36 -0.92
CA THR A 10 -9.33 0.21 -0.88
C THR A 10 -9.27 1.54 -0.15
N VAL A 11 -9.79 2.61 -0.78
CA VAL A 11 -9.85 3.96 -0.21
C VAL A 11 -11.29 4.37 -0.06
N ALA A 12 -11.61 4.94 1.10
CA ALA A 12 -12.95 5.42 1.43
C ALA A 12 -12.90 6.80 2.09
N SER A 13 -13.84 7.65 1.74
CA SER A 13 -14.19 8.80 2.57
C SER A 13 -15.02 8.32 3.75
N VAL A 14 -14.72 8.81 4.94
CA VAL A 14 -15.42 8.42 6.19
C VAL A 14 -15.64 9.66 7.03
N ASP A 15 -16.85 9.83 7.51
CA ASP A 15 -17.22 10.91 8.43
C ASP A 15 -16.28 10.93 9.62
N PHE A 16 -15.82 12.10 10.01
CA PHE A 16 -14.85 12.25 11.09
C PHE A 16 -15.34 11.61 12.40
N SER A 17 -16.62 11.80 12.73
CA SER A 17 -17.27 11.23 13.92
C SER A 17 -17.37 9.70 13.93
N TYR A 18 -17.18 9.05 12.75
CA TYR A 18 -17.30 7.59 12.59
C TYR A 18 -15.95 6.87 12.51
N ARG A 19 -14.84 7.60 12.47
CA ARG A 19 -13.50 7.02 12.22
C ARG A 19 -13.04 6.04 13.29
N GLU A 20 -13.33 6.35 14.55
CA GLU A 20 -12.98 5.45 15.66
C GLU A 20 -13.77 4.14 15.60
N THR A 21 -15.08 4.24 15.34
CA THR A 21 -15.93 3.06 15.11
C THR A 21 -15.43 2.26 13.91
N MET A 22 -15.10 2.93 12.80
CA MET A 22 -14.54 2.29 11.62
C MET A 22 -13.23 1.54 11.92
N ALA A 23 -12.31 2.14 12.68
CA ALA A 23 -11.05 1.49 13.05
C ALA A 23 -11.29 0.19 13.84
N ARG A 24 -12.21 0.21 14.82
CA ARG A 24 -12.60 -0.97 15.59
C ARG A 24 -13.23 -2.06 14.71
N LEU A 25 -14.15 -1.68 13.82
CA LEU A 25 -14.80 -2.60 12.89
C LEU A 25 -13.80 -3.20 11.89
N MET A 26 -12.89 -2.40 11.37
CA MET A 26 -11.85 -2.85 10.44
C MET A 26 -10.84 -3.79 11.10
N SER A 27 -10.55 -3.63 12.40
CA SER A 27 -9.73 -4.59 13.15
C SER A 27 -10.38 -5.98 13.19
N SER A 28 -11.69 -6.07 13.49
CA SER A 28 -12.43 -7.33 13.46
C SER A 28 -12.48 -7.95 12.06
N TYR A 29 -12.77 -7.13 11.05
CA TYR A 29 -12.80 -7.57 9.66
C TYR A 29 -11.43 -8.07 9.16
N SER A 30 -10.34 -7.39 9.56
CA SER A 30 -8.97 -7.80 9.26
C SER A 30 -8.66 -9.21 9.78
N LYS A 31 -9.08 -9.48 11.03
CA LYS A 31 -8.90 -10.81 11.62
C LYS A 31 -9.63 -11.88 10.83
N ASP A 32 -10.88 -11.62 10.44
CA ASP A 32 -11.68 -12.55 9.63
C ASP A 32 -11.02 -12.84 8.26
N LEU A 33 -10.46 -11.83 7.59
CA LEU A 33 -9.73 -12.02 6.34
C LEU A 33 -8.46 -12.86 6.49
N ILE A 34 -7.73 -12.68 7.59
CA ILE A 34 -6.51 -13.46 7.87
C ILE A 34 -6.88 -14.91 8.16
N ASP A 35 -7.86 -15.14 9.02
CA ASP A 35 -8.23 -16.46 9.48
C ASP A 35 -8.96 -17.29 8.39
N ASN A 36 -9.80 -16.65 7.55
CA ASN A 36 -10.73 -17.35 6.68
C ASN A 36 -10.52 -17.11 5.17
N ALA A 37 -9.89 -16.00 4.76
CA ALA A 37 -9.59 -15.71 3.35
C ALA A 37 -8.13 -15.95 2.96
N GLY A 38 -7.26 -16.28 3.92
CA GLY A 38 -5.84 -16.51 3.66
C GLY A 38 -5.06 -15.22 3.38
N ALA A 39 -5.56 -14.06 3.84
CA ALA A 39 -4.79 -12.83 3.81
C ALA A 39 -3.53 -12.98 4.66
N LYS A 40 -2.37 -12.64 4.11
CA LYS A 40 -1.07 -12.71 4.83
C LYS A 40 -0.87 -11.54 5.79
N GLY A 41 -1.76 -10.59 5.74
CA GLY A 41 -1.81 -9.43 6.61
C GLY A 41 -2.68 -8.34 6.03
N THR A 42 -2.97 -7.37 6.84
CA THR A 42 -3.71 -6.17 6.45
C THR A 42 -3.05 -4.94 7.07
N ARG A 43 -3.34 -3.78 6.51
CA ARG A 43 -3.01 -2.48 7.11
C ARG A 43 -4.21 -1.57 6.95
N PHE A 44 -4.51 -0.83 7.99
CA PHE A 44 -5.57 0.18 7.99
C PHE A 44 -4.97 1.51 8.44
N GLY A 45 -5.27 2.59 7.74
CA GLY A 45 -4.64 3.86 8.01
C GLY A 45 -5.41 5.06 7.48
N SER A 46 -4.93 6.24 7.85
CA SER A 46 -5.41 7.53 7.34
C SER A 46 -4.39 8.12 6.37
N ILE A 47 -4.85 8.54 5.19
CA ILE A 47 -4.03 9.23 4.20
C ILE A 47 -3.83 10.68 4.68
N GLY A 48 -2.58 11.04 5.00
CA GLY A 48 -2.24 12.34 5.56
C GLY A 48 -1.91 13.40 4.51
N THR A 49 -1.51 12.99 3.29
CA THR A 49 -1.06 13.92 2.24
C THR A 49 -1.55 13.50 0.87
N GLY A 50 -1.51 14.45 -0.10
CA GLY A 50 -1.86 14.22 -1.51
C GLY A 50 -3.36 14.24 -1.79
N ASP A 51 -3.75 13.80 -3.00
CA ASP A 51 -5.10 13.95 -3.56
C ASP A 51 -6.22 13.28 -2.73
N HIS A 52 -5.86 12.28 -1.92
CA HIS A 52 -6.78 11.54 -1.08
C HIS A 52 -6.62 11.87 0.42
N ALA A 53 -5.97 13.00 0.74
CA ALA A 53 -5.76 13.41 2.13
C ALA A 53 -7.08 13.48 2.90
N GLY A 54 -7.07 12.93 4.11
CA GLY A 54 -8.27 12.83 4.94
C GLY A 54 -9.08 11.55 4.75
N SER A 55 -8.88 10.79 3.68
CA SER A 55 -9.54 9.50 3.48
C SER A 55 -8.88 8.38 4.30
N LEU A 56 -9.60 7.30 4.51
CA LEU A 56 -9.06 6.07 5.10
C LEU A 56 -8.67 5.09 4.00
N ILE A 57 -7.63 4.32 4.25
CA ILE A 57 -7.14 3.29 3.33
C ILE A 57 -7.05 1.94 4.04
N PHE A 58 -7.51 0.89 3.36
CA PHE A 58 -7.35 -0.48 3.77
C PHE A 58 -6.52 -1.24 2.74
N ILE A 59 -5.43 -1.85 3.18
CA ILE A 59 -4.48 -2.59 2.37
C ILE A 59 -4.52 -4.05 2.80
N GLN A 60 -4.68 -4.97 1.84
CA GLN A 60 -4.71 -6.41 2.07
C GLN A 60 -3.62 -7.07 1.23
N PHE A 61 -3.01 -8.14 1.75
CA PHE A 61 -1.90 -8.85 1.13
C PHE A 61 -2.26 -10.32 0.90
N TYR A 62 -2.08 -10.82 -0.33
CA TYR A 62 -2.40 -12.20 -0.71
C TYR A 62 -1.28 -12.84 -1.54
N ASP A 63 -1.14 -14.16 -1.45
CA ASP A 63 -0.25 -14.94 -2.31
C ASP A 63 -0.87 -15.14 -3.70
N ASP A 64 -2.20 -15.24 -3.78
CA ASP A 64 -2.96 -15.41 -5.02
C ASP A 64 -4.32 -14.70 -4.96
N LEU A 65 -4.98 -14.60 -6.12
CA LEU A 65 -6.30 -13.97 -6.22
C LEU A 65 -7.44 -14.87 -5.71
N THR A 66 -7.20 -16.16 -5.47
CA THR A 66 -8.18 -17.05 -4.83
C THR A 66 -8.45 -16.62 -3.39
N GLY A 67 -7.40 -16.18 -2.69
CA GLY A 67 -7.54 -15.56 -1.37
C GLY A 67 -8.42 -14.31 -1.41
N TYR A 68 -8.20 -13.43 -2.40
CA TYR A 68 -9.04 -12.25 -2.57
C TYR A 68 -10.49 -12.59 -2.97
N GLN A 69 -10.70 -13.63 -3.80
CA GLN A 69 -12.06 -14.13 -4.10
C GLN A 69 -12.79 -14.51 -2.80
N LYS A 70 -12.15 -15.27 -1.92
CA LYS A 70 -12.73 -15.62 -0.61
C LYS A 70 -13.01 -14.38 0.25
N ALA A 71 -12.13 -13.37 0.18
CA ALA A 71 -12.36 -12.10 0.88
C ALA A 71 -13.63 -11.39 0.39
N LEU A 72 -13.93 -11.41 -0.91
CA LEU A 72 -15.17 -10.86 -1.46
C LEU A 72 -16.42 -11.66 -1.00
N GLU A 73 -16.32 -12.98 -0.89
CA GLU A 73 -17.39 -13.84 -0.35
C GLU A 73 -17.65 -13.54 1.14
N ILE A 74 -16.57 -13.37 1.93
CA ILE A 74 -16.66 -12.95 3.35
C ILE A 74 -17.30 -11.56 3.43
N GLN A 75 -16.83 -10.62 2.63
CA GLN A 75 -17.36 -9.26 2.60
C GLN A 75 -18.87 -9.23 2.36
N SER A 76 -19.36 -10.03 1.42
CA SER A 76 -20.78 -10.08 1.06
C SER A 76 -21.69 -10.61 2.18
N LYS A 77 -21.14 -11.36 3.14
CA LYS A 77 -21.84 -11.99 4.26
C LYS A 77 -21.52 -11.34 5.62
N SER A 78 -20.52 -10.43 5.64
CA SER A 78 -20.01 -9.84 6.88
C SER A 78 -21.01 -8.87 7.48
N SER A 79 -21.44 -9.13 8.72
CA SER A 79 -22.25 -8.17 9.50
C SER A 79 -21.48 -6.88 9.78
N VAL A 80 -20.16 -6.97 9.98
CA VAL A 80 -19.28 -5.82 10.16
C VAL A 80 -19.28 -4.93 8.90
N PHE A 81 -19.13 -5.52 7.72
CA PHE A 81 -19.14 -4.76 6.48
C PHE A 81 -20.52 -4.17 6.20
N LYS A 82 -21.58 -4.91 6.50
CA LYS A 82 -22.95 -4.41 6.42
C LYS A 82 -23.19 -3.23 7.36
N GLU A 83 -22.73 -3.29 8.61
CA GLU A 83 -22.83 -2.19 9.57
C GLU A 83 -22.15 -0.92 9.05
N ILE A 84 -20.95 -1.06 8.45
CA ILE A 84 -20.22 0.06 7.83
C ILE A 84 -21.05 0.70 6.72
N MET A 85 -21.56 -0.11 5.80
CA MET A 85 -22.31 0.40 4.64
C MET A 85 -23.67 0.99 5.03
N ASP A 86 -24.40 0.33 5.93
CA ASP A 86 -25.72 0.78 6.40
C ASP A 86 -25.63 2.09 7.23
N SER A 87 -24.45 2.39 7.79
CA SER A 87 -24.24 3.65 8.52
C SER A 87 -24.43 4.91 7.65
N GLY A 88 -24.25 4.77 6.33
CA GLY A 88 -24.21 5.90 5.39
C GLY A 88 -23.03 6.85 5.57
N LYS A 89 -22.10 6.54 6.51
CA LYS A 89 -20.97 7.41 6.90
C LYS A 89 -19.65 7.05 6.23
N ALA A 90 -19.63 5.99 5.39
CA ALA A 90 -18.47 5.54 4.65
C ALA A 90 -18.83 5.37 3.17
N ASN A 91 -18.00 5.91 2.28
CA ASN A 91 -18.13 5.76 0.84
C ASN A 91 -16.81 5.27 0.24
N ILE A 92 -16.81 4.03 -0.28
CA ILE A 92 -15.67 3.47 -1.00
C ILE A 92 -15.68 4.02 -2.42
N TYR A 93 -14.62 4.73 -2.80
CA TYR A 93 -14.52 5.34 -4.13
C TYR A 93 -13.33 4.84 -4.95
N LEU A 94 -12.41 4.06 -4.32
CA LEU A 94 -11.30 3.45 -5.02
C LEU A 94 -11.04 2.06 -4.48
N ARG A 95 -10.90 1.08 -5.39
CA ARG A 95 -10.38 -0.25 -5.07
C ARG A 95 -9.55 -0.76 -6.23
N ASN A 96 -8.26 -0.99 -5.96
CA ASN A 96 -7.31 -1.43 -6.96
C ASN A 96 -6.58 -2.70 -6.52
N ILE A 97 -6.23 -3.53 -7.49
CA ILE A 97 -5.33 -4.67 -7.34
C ILE A 97 -3.98 -4.28 -7.93
N SER A 98 -2.91 -4.54 -7.17
CA SER A 98 -1.54 -4.44 -7.64
C SER A 98 -0.85 -5.79 -7.52
N THR A 99 0.02 -6.14 -8.47
CA THR A 99 1.00 -7.20 -8.28
C THR A 99 2.07 -6.75 -7.28
N SER A 100 2.85 -7.71 -6.78
CA SER A 100 4.09 -7.44 -6.05
C SER A 100 5.23 -8.13 -6.76
N LEU A 101 6.24 -7.39 -7.18
CA LEU A 101 7.44 -7.89 -7.82
C LEU A 101 8.52 -8.16 -6.76
N PRO A 102 9.36 -9.18 -6.95
CA PRO A 102 10.46 -9.45 -6.03
C PRO A 102 11.47 -8.31 -6.05
N THR A 103 11.86 -7.84 -4.88
CA THR A 103 12.90 -6.83 -4.69
C THR A 103 14.03 -7.38 -3.83
N LYS A 104 15.21 -6.76 -3.89
CA LYS A 104 16.36 -7.10 -3.03
C LYS A 104 16.20 -6.58 -1.59
N PHE A 105 15.09 -5.91 -1.27
CA PHE A 105 14.84 -5.36 0.07
C PHE A 105 14.43 -6.48 1.04
N GLU A 106 15.17 -6.60 2.14
CA GLU A 106 14.85 -7.51 3.23
C GLU A 106 13.75 -6.93 4.13
N GLN A 107 12.59 -7.57 4.14
CA GLN A 107 11.42 -7.14 4.92
C GLN A 107 11.64 -7.35 6.41
N SER A 108 11.36 -6.35 7.25
CA SER A 108 11.28 -6.51 8.70
C SER A 108 9.97 -7.18 9.13
N SER A 109 9.99 -7.84 10.29
CA SER A 109 8.78 -8.32 10.96
C SER A 109 8.05 -7.22 11.75
N GLU A 110 8.69 -6.08 11.96
CA GLU A 110 8.09 -4.95 12.67
C GLU A 110 6.96 -4.30 11.87
N HIS A 111 6.00 -3.74 12.59
CA HIS A 111 4.87 -3.04 11.99
C HIS A 111 5.23 -1.56 11.75
N PRO A 112 5.12 -1.07 10.51
CA PRO A 112 5.35 0.34 10.23
C PRO A 112 4.26 1.22 10.86
N LYS A 113 4.65 2.41 11.33
CA LYS A 113 3.71 3.45 11.77
C LYS A 113 3.24 4.32 10.60
N TYR A 114 4.06 4.41 9.56
CA TYR A 114 3.78 5.18 8.35
C TYR A 114 4.06 4.35 7.10
N ILE A 115 3.30 4.60 6.05
CA ILE A 115 3.58 4.06 4.71
C ILE A 115 3.66 5.24 3.74
N VAL A 116 4.72 5.31 2.97
CA VAL A 116 4.79 6.18 1.78
C VAL A 116 4.35 5.35 0.58
N LEU A 117 3.25 5.75 -0.02
CA LEU A 117 2.71 5.13 -1.22
C LEU A 117 2.96 6.03 -2.41
N THR A 118 3.79 5.57 -3.34
CA THR A 118 4.17 6.32 -4.55
C THR A 118 3.65 5.59 -5.78
N ARG A 119 2.97 6.29 -6.68
CA ARG A 119 2.60 5.80 -8.00
C ARG A 119 3.40 6.54 -9.05
N ALA A 120 3.93 5.77 -10.01
CA ALA A 120 4.69 6.31 -11.12
C ALA A 120 4.25 5.68 -12.44
N GLU A 121 4.29 6.48 -13.49
CA GLU A 121 4.10 6.08 -14.88
C GLU A 121 5.46 5.89 -15.53
N ALA A 122 5.65 4.77 -16.23
CA ALA A 122 6.79 4.51 -17.09
C ALA A 122 6.37 3.52 -18.18
N ALA A 123 7.10 3.49 -19.28
CA ALA A 123 6.81 2.56 -20.36
C ALA A 123 6.96 1.10 -19.89
N MET A 124 6.13 0.19 -20.42
CA MET A 124 6.21 -1.23 -20.06
C MET A 124 7.57 -1.85 -20.43
N SER A 125 8.21 -1.34 -21.48
CA SER A 125 9.58 -1.70 -21.88
C SER A 125 10.64 -1.37 -20.83
N ASP A 126 10.37 -0.41 -19.94
CA ASP A 126 11.30 0.04 -18.90
C ASP A 126 11.14 -0.71 -17.58
N LYS A 127 10.30 -1.75 -17.53
CA LYS A 127 10.00 -2.51 -16.30
C LYS A 127 11.25 -3.01 -15.59
N ASP A 128 12.14 -3.67 -16.33
CA ASP A 128 13.36 -4.25 -15.75
C ASP A 128 14.34 -3.15 -15.32
N LYS A 129 14.43 -2.09 -16.09
CA LYS A 129 15.22 -0.90 -15.73
C LYS A 129 14.69 -0.25 -14.46
N PHE A 130 13.37 -0.12 -14.34
CA PHE A 130 12.72 0.40 -13.13
C PHE A 130 13.04 -0.47 -11.91
N LEU A 131 12.83 -1.79 -12.04
CA LEU A 131 13.11 -2.73 -10.94
C LEU A 131 14.59 -2.70 -10.54
N ASN A 132 15.52 -2.56 -11.50
CA ASN A 132 16.95 -2.42 -11.21
C ASN A 132 17.22 -1.14 -10.40
N CYS A 133 16.66 0.01 -10.80
CA CYS A 133 16.82 1.26 -10.04
C CYS A 133 16.26 1.14 -8.60
N ILE A 134 15.12 0.47 -8.42
CA ILE A 134 14.57 0.20 -7.07
C ILE A 134 15.51 -0.68 -6.25
N ASN A 135 16.07 -1.74 -6.86
CA ASN A 135 17.00 -2.65 -6.20
C ASN A 135 18.34 -1.98 -5.85
N ASP A 136 18.84 -1.11 -6.72
CA ASP A 136 20.08 -0.37 -6.50
C ASP A 136 19.94 0.69 -5.39
N THR A 137 18.73 1.19 -5.20
CA THR A 137 18.41 2.15 -4.12
C THR A 137 17.87 1.48 -2.85
N ALA A 138 17.75 0.14 -2.82
CA ALA A 138 17.16 -0.57 -1.68
C ALA A 138 17.88 -0.29 -0.35
N PHE A 139 19.21 -0.10 -0.38
CA PHE A 139 19.99 0.25 0.80
C PHE A 139 19.66 1.65 1.34
N CYS A 140 19.34 2.64 0.47
CA CYS A 140 18.92 3.96 0.93
C CYS A 140 17.67 3.88 1.84
N PHE A 141 16.76 2.98 1.51
CA PHE A 141 15.58 2.71 2.34
C PHE A 141 15.96 1.98 3.64
N LYS A 142 16.77 0.90 3.53
CA LYS A 142 17.14 0.05 4.66
C LYS A 142 17.96 0.80 5.70
N ASP A 143 18.99 1.54 5.28
CA ASP A 143 19.93 2.24 6.16
C ASP A 143 19.27 3.40 6.91
N ASN A 144 18.18 3.95 6.35
CA ASN A 144 17.37 4.99 6.99
C ASN A 144 16.15 4.43 7.74
N GLY A 145 16.13 3.11 8.01
CA GLY A 145 15.17 2.48 8.90
C GLY A 145 13.83 2.11 8.28
N ALA A 146 13.72 2.06 6.94
CA ALA A 146 12.53 1.48 6.32
C ALA A 146 12.37 0.01 6.74
N LEU A 147 11.15 -0.37 7.12
CA LEU A 147 10.79 -1.70 7.62
C LEU A 147 10.30 -2.62 6.51
N THR A 148 9.58 -2.05 5.55
CA THR A 148 9.02 -2.81 4.41
C THR A 148 9.15 -2.03 3.13
N LEU A 149 9.37 -2.74 2.01
CA LEU A 149 9.35 -2.17 0.66
C LEU A 149 8.64 -3.15 -0.27
N ARG A 150 7.60 -2.69 -0.94
CA ARG A 150 6.85 -3.46 -1.94
C ARG A 150 6.75 -2.66 -3.22
N PHE A 151 7.06 -3.30 -4.33
CA PHE A 151 7.02 -2.70 -5.66
C PHE A 151 6.23 -3.59 -6.61
N GLY A 152 5.38 -3.02 -7.44
CA GLY A 152 4.57 -3.78 -8.40
C GLY A 152 3.82 -2.91 -9.38
N ASN A 153 2.90 -3.53 -10.12
CA ASN A 153 2.08 -2.88 -11.13
C ASN A 153 0.60 -2.92 -10.75
N LEU A 154 -0.11 -1.83 -11.02
CA LEU A 154 -1.58 -1.80 -10.93
C LEU A 154 -2.20 -2.62 -12.04
N LEU A 155 -3.05 -3.59 -11.66
CA LEU A 155 -3.80 -4.47 -12.56
C LEU A 155 -5.20 -3.95 -12.85
N THR A 156 -5.76 -3.14 -11.96
CA THR A 156 -7.15 -2.64 -12.09
C THR A 156 -7.23 -1.16 -11.78
N GLY A 157 -8.34 -0.54 -12.17
CA GLY A 157 -8.61 0.89 -11.98
C GLY A 157 -8.13 1.77 -13.13
N SER A 158 -8.29 3.07 -12.99
CA SER A 158 -7.98 4.06 -14.04
C SER A 158 -6.48 4.20 -14.36
N ASN A 159 -5.61 3.66 -13.49
CA ASN A 159 -4.16 3.77 -13.61
C ASN A 159 -3.51 2.40 -13.87
N VAL A 160 -4.20 1.50 -14.58
CA VAL A 160 -3.66 0.18 -14.98
C VAL A 160 -2.33 0.36 -15.71
N GLY A 161 -1.36 -0.50 -15.34
CA GLY A 161 -0.02 -0.47 -15.89
C GLY A 161 0.96 0.44 -15.14
N ASN A 162 0.47 1.41 -14.36
CA ASN A 162 1.36 2.24 -13.54
C ASN A 162 2.02 1.39 -12.44
N TYR A 163 3.23 1.78 -12.09
CA TYR A 163 3.98 1.18 -11.00
C TYR A 163 3.55 1.75 -9.66
N LEU A 164 3.56 0.90 -8.64
CA LEU A 164 3.23 1.26 -7.27
C LEU A 164 4.37 0.82 -6.35
N LEU A 165 4.89 1.77 -5.57
CA LEU A 165 5.90 1.55 -4.53
C LEU A 165 5.28 1.90 -3.19
N GLY A 166 5.23 0.93 -2.28
CA GLY A 166 4.81 1.11 -0.89
C GLY A 166 5.99 0.86 0.05
N VAL A 167 6.38 1.86 0.82
CA VAL A 167 7.49 1.75 1.78
C VAL A 167 6.98 2.06 3.18
N GLY A 168 7.19 1.12 4.10
CA GLY A 168 6.77 1.25 5.49
C GLY A 168 7.91 1.76 6.38
N TYR A 169 7.61 2.72 7.27
CA TYR A 169 8.57 3.39 8.14
C TYR A 169 8.12 3.44 9.60
N PRO A 170 9.07 3.47 10.56
CA PRO A 170 8.77 3.64 11.97
C PRO A 170 8.46 5.10 12.35
N SER A 171 8.95 6.09 11.58
CA SER A 171 8.83 7.52 11.89
C SER A 171 8.86 8.40 10.64
N MET A 172 8.44 9.65 10.78
CA MET A 172 8.57 10.67 9.73
C MET A 172 10.04 11.05 9.47
N GLU A 173 10.87 11.06 10.50
CA GLU A 173 12.32 11.31 10.38
C GLU A 173 12.99 10.27 9.47
N ALA A 174 12.62 8.99 9.59
CA ALA A 174 13.12 7.94 8.71
C ALA A 174 12.73 8.17 7.24
N ILE A 175 11.54 8.71 7.00
CA ILE A 175 11.08 9.11 5.65
C ILE A 175 11.97 10.24 5.11
N GLU A 176 12.16 11.31 5.89
CA GLU A 176 12.98 12.47 5.52
C GLU A 176 14.39 12.05 5.13
N LYS A 177 15.11 11.36 6.03
CA LYS A 177 16.46 10.85 5.78
C LYS A 177 16.57 9.98 4.51
N THR A 178 15.58 9.11 4.30
CA THR A 178 15.54 8.27 3.08
C THR A 178 15.48 9.12 1.81
N TYR A 179 14.62 10.13 1.78
CA TYR A 179 14.46 10.96 0.58
C TYR A 179 15.67 11.86 0.34
N ASP A 180 16.32 12.38 1.39
CA ASP A 180 17.56 13.13 1.26
C ASP A 180 18.67 12.29 0.62
N GLN A 181 18.80 11.03 1.05
CA GLN A 181 19.78 10.12 0.46
C GLN A 181 19.42 9.72 -0.98
N LEU A 182 18.14 9.44 -1.26
CA LEU A 182 17.67 9.10 -2.60
C LEU A 182 17.94 10.21 -3.62
N LEU A 183 17.68 11.48 -3.26
CA LEU A 183 17.91 12.61 -4.15
C LEU A 183 19.39 12.78 -4.55
N ALA A 184 20.31 12.31 -3.73
CA ALA A 184 21.74 12.30 -4.05
C ALA A 184 22.15 11.11 -4.93
N HIS A 185 21.38 10.00 -4.92
CA HIS A 185 21.76 8.73 -5.55
C HIS A 185 21.58 8.73 -7.08
N SER A 186 22.58 8.21 -7.81
CA SER A 186 22.60 8.19 -9.29
C SER A 186 21.43 7.39 -9.88
N SER A 187 21.15 6.18 -9.36
CA SER A 187 20.06 5.33 -9.86
C SER A 187 18.68 5.95 -9.61
N TYR A 188 18.50 6.75 -8.55
CA TYR A 188 17.27 7.50 -8.36
C TYR A 188 17.14 8.65 -9.38
N LYS A 189 18.24 9.36 -9.65
CA LYS A 189 18.27 10.39 -10.71
C LYS A 189 17.97 9.78 -12.07
N GLU A 190 18.56 8.62 -12.38
CA GLU A 190 18.28 7.87 -13.59
C GLU A 190 16.80 7.48 -13.68
N LEU A 191 16.22 6.92 -12.58
CA LEU A 191 14.80 6.59 -12.50
C LEU A 191 13.91 7.76 -12.90
N MET A 192 14.23 8.96 -12.40
CA MET A 192 13.46 10.17 -12.69
C MET A 192 13.59 10.68 -14.12
N THR A 193 14.47 10.11 -14.95
CA THR A 193 14.55 10.47 -16.38
C THR A 193 13.51 9.76 -17.24
N PHE A 194 13.00 8.60 -16.81
CA PHE A 194 12.05 7.80 -17.57
C PHE A 194 10.75 7.47 -16.82
N ALA A 195 10.70 7.65 -15.51
CA ALA A 195 9.52 7.44 -14.70
C ALA A 195 8.96 8.77 -14.19
N LYS A 196 7.66 8.98 -14.40
CA LYS A 196 6.94 10.17 -13.92
C LYS A 196 6.16 9.82 -12.66
N VAL A 197 6.60 10.33 -11.51
CA VAL A 197 5.82 10.24 -10.28
C VAL A 197 4.57 11.11 -10.40
N ASN A 198 3.40 10.50 -10.31
CA ASN A 198 2.10 11.16 -10.42
C ASN A 198 1.25 11.09 -9.15
N MET A 199 1.74 10.38 -8.11
CA MET A 199 1.13 10.38 -6.77
C MET A 199 2.20 10.02 -5.72
N ARG A 200 2.20 10.70 -4.60
CA ARG A 200 2.94 10.30 -3.40
C ARG A 200 2.16 10.70 -2.15
N ASN A 201 1.68 9.71 -1.43
CA ASN A 201 0.90 9.89 -0.22
C ASN A 201 1.63 9.33 0.99
N ILE A 202 1.55 10.03 2.13
CA ILE A 202 1.96 9.50 3.42
C ILE A 202 0.71 9.03 4.15
N ILE A 203 0.73 7.78 4.59
CA ILE A 203 -0.35 7.11 5.30
C ILE A 203 0.11 6.90 6.74
N LYS A 204 -0.67 7.34 7.71
CA LYS A 204 -0.50 6.98 9.13
C LYS A 204 -1.29 5.72 9.41
N ILE A 205 -0.64 4.67 9.89
CA ILE A 205 -1.29 3.41 10.28
C ILE A 205 -1.98 3.59 11.62
N LEU A 206 -3.20 3.03 11.76
CA LEU A 206 -4.08 3.11 12.92
C LEU A 206 -4.10 1.81 13.70
#